data_5b3a9ab4026f8fd03b261c8d8dd78a79
#
_entry.id   5b3a9ab4026f8fd03b261c8d8dd78a79
#
_cell.length_a   1.000
_cell.length_b   1.000
_cell.length_c   1.000
_cell.angle_alpha   90.00
_cell.angle_beta   90.00
_cell.angle_gamma   90.00
#
_symmetry.space_group_name_H-M   'P 1'
#
loop_
_entity.id
_entity.type
_entity.pdbx_description
1 polymer ?
#
loop_
_entity_poly.entity_id
_entity_poly.type
_entity_poly.pdbx_seq_one_letter_code
_entity_poly.pdbx_strand_id
1 'polypeptide(L)'
;MSIIIVSNKEWHRKYIKEIATRTNKDVIYIDNQECITHDYLYKLQPEWVFFPHWSYIIPAEVYENMNCVIFHMTDLPFGRGGSPLQNLIARGIYETKLSALKCTAQLDAGDIYIKQPLSLWGTAEEIYLRAAELTKEMIIQIVKEKPQLHKQQGEPVVFQRRKPSEGDIGNLESLSDVFDYIRMLDADTYPPAFLDKNNLHIEFTRASLKDGHILADAKIFIKH
;
A
#
# COMPACT_ATOMS: atom_id res chain seq x y z
N MET A 1 -16.21 -3.30 -22.74
CA MET A 1 -16.15 -2.76 -21.38
C MET A 1 -14.70 -2.73 -20.94
N SER A 2 -14.25 -1.62 -20.41
CA SER A 2 -12.87 -1.39 -19.99
C SER A 2 -12.64 -1.70 -18.52
N ILE A 3 -11.37 -1.84 -18.13
CA ILE A 3 -10.90 -1.85 -16.74
C ILE A 3 -10.13 -0.55 -16.52
N ILE A 4 -10.40 0.12 -15.42
CA ILE A 4 -9.62 1.28 -14.99
C ILE A 4 -8.74 0.89 -13.83
N ILE A 5 -7.45 1.26 -13.88
CA ILE A 5 -6.49 1.13 -12.79
C ILE A 5 -6.06 2.55 -12.40
N VAL A 6 -6.35 2.93 -11.16
CA VAL A 6 -6.05 4.25 -10.60
C VAL A 6 -4.89 4.11 -9.63
N SER A 7 -3.73 4.61 -9.98
CA SER A 7 -2.56 4.62 -9.09
C SER A 7 -1.55 5.65 -9.53
N ASN A 8 -0.94 6.34 -8.57
CA ASN A 8 0.19 7.25 -8.79
C ASN A 8 1.56 6.60 -8.58
N LYS A 9 1.60 5.26 -8.55
CA LYS A 9 2.82 4.49 -8.33
C LYS A 9 3.22 3.75 -9.61
N GLU A 10 4.40 4.09 -10.15
CA GLU A 10 4.92 3.54 -11.41
C GLU A 10 5.03 2.01 -11.41
N TRP A 11 5.24 1.39 -10.27
CA TRP A 11 5.34 -0.08 -10.19
C TRP A 11 4.04 -0.82 -10.53
N HIS A 12 2.87 -0.13 -10.57
CA HIS A 12 1.64 -0.72 -11.08
C HIS A 12 1.50 -0.58 -12.61
N ARG A 13 2.06 0.49 -13.19
CA ARG A 13 1.95 0.79 -14.64
C ARG A 13 2.53 -0.32 -15.52
N LYS A 14 3.61 -0.96 -15.09
CA LYS A 14 4.28 -2.02 -15.85
C LYS A 14 3.39 -3.24 -16.13
N TYR A 15 2.34 -3.46 -15.33
CA TYR A 15 1.45 -4.63 -15.46
C TYR A 15 0.24 -4.42 -16.37
N ILE A 16 0.01 -3.22 -16.89
CA ILE A 16 -1.18 -2.89 -17.70
C ILE A 16 -1.32 -3.82 -18.89
N LYS A 17 -0.25 -4.02 -19.67
CA LYS A 17 -0.26 -4.88 -20.86
C LYS A 17 -0.58 -6.34 -20.52
N GLU A 18 -0.04 -6.85 -19.44
CA GLU A 18 -0.28 -8.21 -18.99
C GLU A 18 -1.72 -8.40 -18.53
N ILE A 19 -2.25 -7.44 -17.73
CA ILE A 19 -3.65 -7.46 -17.29
C ILE A 19 -4.58 -7.43 -18.52
N ALA A 20 -4.34 -6.53 -19.47
CA ALA A 20 -5.14 -6.44 -20.69
C ALA A 20 -5.16 -7.76 -21.46
N THR A 21 -3.99 -8.34 -21.70
CA THR A 21 -3.86 -9.61 -22.43
C THR A 21 -4.57 -10.76 -21.69
N ARG A 22 -4.34 -10.90 -20.38
CA ARG A 22 -4.87 -12.04 -19.61
C ARG A 22 -6.36 -11.92 -19.32
N THR A 23 -6.91 -10.71 -19.29
CA THR A 23 -8.35 -10.47 -19.08
C THR A 23 -9.14 -10.33 -20.37
N ASN A 24 -8.48 -10.14 -21.50
CA ASN A 24 -9.07 -9.78 -22.80
C ASN A 24 -9.97 -8.52 -22.69
N LYS A 25 -9.46 -7.51 -21.96
CA LYS A 25 -10.13 -6.21 -21.73
C LYS A 25 -9.18 -5.07 -22.05
N ASP A 26 -9.76 -3.94 -22.47
CA ASP A 26 -9.02 -2.69 -22.54
C ASP A 26 -8.73 -2.19 -21.12
N VAL A 27 -7.47 -1.81 -20.85
CA VAL A 27 -7.03 -1.30 -19.55
C VAL A 27 -6.61 0.15 -19.68
N ILE A 28 -7.26 1.02 -18.93
CA ILE A 28 -6.97 2.45 -18.86
C ILE A 28 -6.27 2.72 -17.52
N TYR A 29 -5.11 3.37 -17.57
CA TYR A 29 -4.37 3.77 -16.36
C TYR A 29 -4.57 5.26 -16.09
N ILE A 30 -4.93 5.61 -14.85
CA ILE A 30 -5.14 6.97 -14.40
C ILE A 30 -4.24 7.22 -13.18
N ASP A 31 -3.39 8.23 -13.27
CA ASP A 31 -2.47 8.65 -12.19
C ASP A 31 -2.80 10.03 -11.62
N ASN A 32 -3.73 10.76 -12.24
CA ASN A 32 -4.18 12.07 -11.80
C ASN A 32 -5.45 11.97 -10.95
N GLN A 33 -5.38 12.48 -9.70
CA GLN A 33 -6.50 12.52 -8.77
C GLN A 33 -7.70 13.32 -9.31
N GLU A 34 -7.47 14.39 -10.07
CA GLU A 34 -8.52 15.24 -10.63
C GLU A 34 -9.43 14.51 -11.63
N CYS A 35 -8.94 13.42 -12.20
CA CYS A 35 -9.71 12.55 -13.09
C CYS A 35 -10.66 11.60 -12.34
N ILE A 36 -10.62 11.54 -11.00
CA ILE A 36 -11.46 10.62 -10.21
C ILE A 36 -12.78 11.29 -9.87
N THR A 37 -13.58 11.53 -10.90
CA THR A 37 -14.94 12.05 -10.82
C THR A 37 -15.91 11.10 -11.50
N HIS A 38 -17.17 11.08 -11.05
CA HIS A 38 -18.21 10.26 -11.68
C HIS A 38 -18.29 10.53 -13.18
N ASP A 39 -18.38 11.79 -13.59
CA ASP A 39 -18.58 12.19 -14.99
C ASP A 39 -17.45 11.76 -15.91
N TYR A 40 -16.19 11.85 -15.43
CA TYR A 40 -15.04 11.43 -16.20
C TYR A 40 -15.00 9.90 -16.35
N LEU A 41 -15.14 9.17 -15.25
CA LEU A 41 -15.07 7.71 -15.25
C LEU A 41 -16.28 7.08 -15.96
N TYR A 42 -17.47 7.67 -15.82
CA TYR A 42 -18.69 7.18 -16.49
C TYR A 42 -18.58 7.20 -18.02
N LYS A 43 -17.94 8.23 -18.59
CA LYS A 43 -17.70 8.32 -20.06
C LYS A 43 -16.82 7.17 -20.57
N LEU A 44 -15.97 6.60 -19.72
CA LEU A 44 -15.08 5.48 -20.07
C LEU A 44 -15.78 4.11 -19.96
N GLN A 45 -17.01 4.06 -19.42
CA GLN A 45 -17.85 2.87 -19.26
C GLN A 45 -17.07 1.67 -18.66
N PRO A 46 -16.45 1.81 -17.49
CA PRO A 46 -15.65 0.75 -16.89
C PRO A 46 -16.55 -0.38 -16.35
N GLU A 47 -16.11 -1.61 -16.54
CA GLU A 47 -16.67 -2.76 -15.82
C GLU A 47 -16.16 -2.78 -14.37
N TRP A 48 -14.90 -2.38 -14.19
CA TRP A 48 -14.20 -2.33 -12.89
C TRP A 48 -13.32 -1.10 -12.81
N VAL A 49 -13.22 -0.53 -11.60
CA VAL A 49 -12.26 0.52 -11.22
C VAL A 49 -11.44 0.03 -10.04
N PHE A 50 -10.16 -0.22 -10.26
CA PHE A 50 -9.23 -0.72 -9.25
C PHE A 50 -8.35 0.40 -8.73
N PHE A 51 -8.17 0.48 -7.42
CA PHE A 51 -7.38 1.49 -6.72
C PHE A 51 -6.21 0.85 -5.94
N PRO A 52 -5.15 0.37 -6.61
CA PRO A 52 -3.98 -0.15 -5.93
C PRO A 52 -3.13 0.96 -5.34
N HIS A 53 -2.77 0.84 -4.07
CA HIS A 53 -1.89 1.78 -3.34
C HIS A 53 -2.36 3.26 -3.46
N TRP A 54 -3.65 3.46 -3.44
CA TRP A 54 -4.26 4.79 -3.56
C TRP A 54 -4.40 5.43 -2.18
N SER A 55 -3.91 6.68 -2.02
CA SER A 55 -3.83 7.37 -0.73
C SER A 55 -4.84 8.50 -0.56
N TYR A 56 -5.71 8.71 -1.55
CA TYR A 56 -6.72 9.77 -1.53
C TYR A 56 -8.12 9.21 -1.32
N ILE A 57 -9.03 10.07 -0.84
CA ILE A 57 -10.43 9.70 -0.70
C ILE A 57 -11.05 9.52 -2.10
N ILE A 58 -11.77 8.42 -2.29
CA ILE A 58 -12.55 8.16 -3.49
C ILE A 58 -13.92 8.81 -3.27
N PRO A 59 -14.41 9.67 -4.18
CA PRO A 59 -15.71 10.32 -4.04
C PRO A 59 -16.87 9.32 -3.96
N ALA A 60 -17.88 9.62 -3.15
CA ALA A 60 -19.05 8.75 -2.97
C ALA A 60 -19.76 8.46 -4.29
N GLU A 61 -19.91 9.48 -5.12
CA GLU A 61 -20.51 9.37 -6.45
C GLU A 61 -19.80 8.37 -7.38
N VAL A 62 -18.52 8.05 -7.11
CA VAL A 62 -17.76 7.06 -7.88
C VAL A 62 -18.03 5.66 -7.33
N TYR A 63 -17.78 5.41 -6.04
CA TYR A 63 -17.89 4.04 -5.50
C TYR A 63 -19.34 3.55 -5.31
N GLU A 64 -20.32 4.45 -5.26
CA GLU A 64 -21.76 4.08 -5.21
C GLU A 64 -22.30 3.66 -6.57
N ASN A 65 -21.74 4.17 -7.66
CA ASN A 65 -22.21 3.94 -9.02
C ASN A 65 -21.32 3.04 -9.87
N MET A 66 -20.16 2.63 -9.37
CA MET A 66 -19.19 1.81 -10.10
C MET A 66 -18.66 0.67 -9.23
N ASN A 67 -18.19 -0.40 -9.87
CA ASN A 67 -17.53 -1.51 -9.19
C ASN A 67 -16.10 -1.10 -8.78
N CYS A 68 -15.98 -0.40 -7.66
CA CYS A 68 -14.72 0.09 -7.12
C CYS A 68 -14.09 -0.91 -6.16
N VAL A 69 -12.85 -1.30 -6.44
CA VAL A 69 -12.05 -2.23 -5.62
C VAL A 69 -10.81 -1.51 -5.11
N ILE A 70 -10.60 -1.52 -3.80
CA ILE A 70 -9.38 -1.02 -3.16
C ILE A 70 -8.52 -2.18 -2.67
N PHE A 71 -7.21 -1.93 -2.56
CA PHE A 71 -6.25 -2.93 -2.07
C PHE A 71 -5.61 -2.43 -0.79
N HIS A 72 -5.69 -3.22 0.25
CA HIS A 72 -5.17 -2.89 1.58
C HIS A 72 -4.22 -3.95 2.10
N MET A 73 -3.04 -3.53 2.60
CA MET A 73 -1.93 -4.41 2.95
C MET A 73 -2.03 -4.93 4.38
N THR A 74 -3.22 -5.39 4.78
CA THR A 74 -3.45 -6.07 6.07
C THR A 74 -4.46 -7.20 5.92
N ASP A 75 -4.48 -8.13 6.87
CA ASP A 75 -5.52 -9.14 7.00
C ASP A 75 -6.76 -8.54 7.68
N LEU A 76 -7.54 -7.77 6.90
CA LEU A 76 -8.74 -7.10 7.40
C LEU A 76 -9.70 -8.06 8.11
N PRO A 77 -10.34 -7.62 9.23
CA PRO A 77 -10.50 -6.26 9.72
C PRO A 77 -9.33 -5.73 10.58
N PHE A 78 -8.29 -6.52 10.80
CA PHE A 78 -7.10 -6.04 11.50
C PHE A 78 -6.32 -5.03 10.64
N GLY A 79 -6.05 -3.83 11.20
CA GLY A 79 -5.23 -2.82 10.55
C GLY A 79 -5.94 -2.01 9.48
N ARG A 80 -7.24 -1.69 9.62
CA ARG A 80 -7.90 -0.65 8.82
C ARG A 80 -7.20 0.69 9.01
N GLY A 81 -7.16 1.54 7.99
CA GLY A 81 -6.66 2.91 8.10
C GLY A 81 -5.25 3.11 7.57
N GLY A 82 -4.51 4.07 8.16
CA GLY A 82 -3.30 4.62 7.56
C GLY A 82 -2.03 3.82 7.81
N SER A 83 -1.07 3.95 6.87
CA SER A 83 0.29 3.38 6.95
C SER A 83 0.32 1.90 7.34
N PRO A 84 -0.43 1.03 6.62
CA PRO A 84 -0.59 -0.37 7.03
C PRO A 84 0.74 -1.11 7.15
N LEU A 85 1.63 -0.99 6.15
CA LEU A 85 2.94 -1.64 6.14
C LEU A 85 3.78 -1.24 7.37
N GLN A 86 3.95 0.07 7.58
CA GLN A 86 4.78 0.58 8.67
C GLN A 86 4.22 0.20 10.03
N ASN A 87 2.90 0.27 10.18
CA ASN A 87 2.23 -0.12 11.42
C ASN A 87 2.34 -1.61 11.74
N LEU A 88 2.37 -2.47 10.72
CA LEU A 88 2.61 -3.92 10.90
C LEU A 88 4.05 -4.19 11.32
N ILE A 89 5.02 -3.66 10.59
CA ILE A 89 6.45 -3.89 10.86
C ILE A 89 6.84 -3.35 12.24
N ALA A 90 6.40 -2.13 12.60
CA ALA A 90 6.64 -1.55 13.93
C ALA A 90 6.03 -2.37 15.09
N ARG A 91 5.18 -3.36 14.80
CA ARG A 91 4.62 -4.32 15.77
C ARG A 91 5.30 -5.70 15.70
N GLY A 92 6.40 -5.82 14.94
CA GLY A 92 7.09 -7.09 14.75
C GLY A 92 6.32 -8.12 13.94
N ILE A 93 5.38 -7.66 13.08
CA ILE A 93 4.60 -8.54 12.21
C ILE A 93 5.30 -8.63 10.85
N TYR A 94 5.69 -9.85 10.46
CA TYR A 94 6.46 -10.12 9.24
C TYR A 94 5.65 -10.83 8.15
N GLU A 95 4.43 -11.26 8.45
CA GLU A 95 3.52 -11.89 7.51
C GLU A 95 2.11 -11.30 7.67
N THR A 96 1.45 -11.04 6.55
CA THR A 96 0.08 -10.50 6.51
C THR A 96 -0.66 -11.01 5.28
N LYS A 97 -1.75 -10.36 4.93
CA LYS A 97 -2.44 -10.56 3.66
C LYS A 97 -2.62 -9.23 2.94
N LEU A 98 -2.59 -9.28 1.63
CA LEU A 98 -3.13 -8.22 0.78
C LEU A 98 -4.63 -8.50 0.59
N SER A 99 -5.49 -7.57 0.99
CA SER A 99 -6.93 -7.68 0.90
C SER A 99 -7.46 -6.82 -0.25
N ALA A 100 -8.22 -7.42 -1.19
CA ALA A 100 -9.01 -6.68 -2.18
C ALA A 100 -10.44 -6.60 -1.67
N LEU A 101 -10.97 -5.39 -1.54
CA LEU A 101 -12.27 -5.15 -0.94
C LEU A 101 -13.08 -4.12 -1.73
N LYS A 102 -14.41 -4.18 -1.59
CA LYS A 102 -15.31 -3.19 -2.16
C LYS A 102 -15.08 -1.84 -1.48
N CYS A 103 -14.99 -0.77 -2.28
CA CYS A 103 -14.93 0.58 -1.74
C CYS A 103 -16.28 0.96 -1.13
N THR A 104 -16.26 1.58 0.06
CA THR A 104 -17.44 2.05 0.81
C THR A 104 -17.13 3.36 1.52
N ALA A 105 -18.15 4.02 2.09
CA ALA A 105 -17.99 5.25 2.86
C ALA A 105 -17.07 5.08 4.09
N GLN A 106 -17.12 3.93 4.73
CA GLN A 106 -16.27 3.64 5.87
C GLN A 106 -14.91 3.10 5.39
N LEU A 107 -13.83 3.73 5.84
CA LEU A 107 -12.46 3.40 5.43
C LEU A 107 -12.12 1.93 5.70
N ASP A 108 -11.68 1.23 4.67
CA ASP A 108 -11.24 -0.17 4.67
C ASP A 108 -12.23 -1.17 5.31
N ALA A 109 -13.53 -0.82 5.31
CA ALA A 109 -14.57 -1.62 5.97
C ALA A 109 -15.47 -2.40 5.01
N GLY A 110 -15.29 -2.24 3.70
CA GLY A 110 -16.08 -2.95 2.69
C GLY A 110 -15.90 -4.47 2.72
N ASP A 111 -16.83 -5.17 2.11
CA ASP A 111 -16.77 -6.63 1.96
C ASP A 111 -15.57 -7.04 1.08
N ILE A 112 -15.00 -8.19 1.39
CA ILE A 112 -13.77 -8.71 0.77
C ILE A 112 -14.13 -9.52 -0.49
N TYR A 113 -13.43 -9.22 -1.59
CA TYR A 113 -13.43 -10.09 -2.78
C TYR A 113 -12.48 -11.27 -2.61
N ILE A 114 -11.21 -10.99 -2.32
CA ILE A 114 -10.17 -12.01 -2.13
C ILE A 114 -9.08 -11.48 -1.20
N LYS A 115 -8.33 -12.40 -0.59
CA LYS A 115 -7.11 -12.11 0.17
C LYS A 115 -5.99 -13.01 -0.31
N GLN A 116 -4.77 -12.48 -0.38
CA GLN A 116 -3.57 -13.24 -0.74
C GLN A 116 -2.48 -13.04 0.32
N PRO A 117 -1.75 -14.09 0.70
CA PRO A 117 -0.63 -13.95 1.64
C PRO A 117 0.41 -12.95 1.12
N LEU A 118 0.91 -12.10 2.02
CA LEU A 118 1.94 -11.11 1.73
C LEU A 118 3.02 -11.15 2.81
N SER A 119 4.24 -11.50 2.40
CA SER A 119 5.41 -11.43 3.27
C SER A 119 5.91 -10.00 3.38
N LEU A 120 6.23 -9.58 4.61
CA LEU A 120 6.77 -8.27 4.95
C LEU A 120 8.28 -8.30 5.22
N TRP A 121 8.98 -9.33 4.77
CA TRP A 121 10.43 -9.38 4.74
C TRP A 121 11.02 -8.52 3.63
N GLY A 122 12.14 -7.84 3.93
CA GLY A 122 12.81 -6.92 3.01
C GLY A 122 12.51 -5.46 3.33
N THR A 123 12.92 -4.56 2.43
CA THR A 123 12.64 -3.13 2.50
C THR A 123 11.19 -2.82 2.14
N ALA A 124 10.72 -1.62 2.46
CA ALA A 124 9.39 -1.16 2.06
C ALA A 124 9.22 -1.22 0.54
N GLU A 125 10.25 -0.85 -0.24
CA GLU A 125 10.19 -0.91 -1.70
C GLU A 125 10.02 -2.35 -2.21
N GLU A 126 10.81 -3.29 -1.71
CA GLU A 126 10.68 -4.71 -2.08
C GLU A 126 9.29 -5.27 -1.75
N ILE A 127 8.73 -4.87 -0.61
CA ILE A 127 7.38 -5.30 -0.20
C ILE A 127 6.32 -4.67 -1.11
N TYR A 128 6.44 -3.38 -1.47
CA TYR A 128 5.51 -2.74 -2.40
C TYR A 128 5.57 -3.34 -3.80
N LEU A 129 6.75 -3.71 -4.29
CA LEU A 129 6.90 -4.40 -5.58
C LEU A 129 6.25 -5.80 -5.54
N ARG A 130 6.42 -6.54 -4.44
CA ARG A 130 5.76 -7.83 -4.20
C ARG A 130 4.24 -7.68 -4.12
N ALA A 131 3.75 -6.67 -3.39
CA ALA A 131 2.34 -6.36 -3.30
C ALA A 131 1.74 -5.95 -4.66
N ALA A 132 2.50 -5.24 -5.50
CA ALA A 132 2.06 -4.88 -6.84
C ALA A 132 1.90 -6.10 -7.76
N GLU A 133 2.80 -7.08 -7.66
CA GLU A 133 2.69 -8.36 -8.37
C GLU A 133 1.44 -9.12 -7.93
N LEU A 134 1.21 -9.25 -6.62
CA LEU A 134 -0.03 -9.86 -6.09
C LEU A 134 -1.28 -9.09 -6.53
N THR A 135 -1.25 -7.77 -6.50
CA THR A 135 -2.36 -6.91 -6.96
C THR A 135 -2.73 -7.21 -8.40
N LYS A 136 -1.75 -7.34 -9.29
CA LYS A 136 -1.96 -7.74 -10.68
C LYS A 136 -2.72 -9.07 -10.77
N GLU A 137 -2.26 -10.10 -10.06
CA GLU A 137 -2.92 -11.42 -10.05
C GLU A 137 -4.35 -11.34 -9.50
N MET A 138 -4.54 -10.58 -8.41
CA MET A 138 -5.87 -10.38 -7.82
C MET A 138 -6.82 -9.64 -8.77
N ILE A 139 -6.35 -8.62 -9.50
CA ILE A 139 -7.15 -7.93 -10.54
C ILE A 139 -7.60 -8.92 -11.60
N ILE A 140 -6.68 -9.72 -12.14
CA ILE A 140 -6.98 -10.71 -13.17
C ILE A 140 -8.00 -11.73 -12.65
N GLN A 141 -7.82 -12.20 -11.44
CA GLN A 141 -8.74 -13.13 -10.80
C GLN A 141 -10.13 -12.53 -10.63
N ILE A 142 -10.25 -11.31 -10.08
CA ILE A 142 -11.54 -10.63 -9.87
C ILE A 142 -12.28 -10.45 -11.20
N VAL A 143 -11.58 -10.03 -12.25
CA VAL A 143 -12.20 -9.79 -13.57
C VAL A 143 -12.72 -11.08 -14.18
N LYS A 144 -11.98 -12.20 -14.07
CA LYS A 144 -12.33 -13.48 -14.67
C LYS A 144 -13.38 -14.24 -13.88
N GLU A 145 -13.22 -14.30 -12.57
CA GLU A 145 -14.00 -15.20 -11.71
C GLU A 145 -15.19 -14.49 -11.05
N LYS A 146 -15.15 -13.13 -10.95
CA LYS A 146 -16.17 -12.32 -10.29
C LYS A 146 -16.56 -12.90 -8.92
N PRO A 147 -15.60 -13.06 -8.00
CA PRO A 147 -15.81 -13.73 -6.73
C PRO A 147 -16.93 -13.06 -5.92
N GLN A 148 -17.65 -13.84 -5.15
CA GLN A 148 -18.65 -13.33 -4.24
C GLN A 148 -18.00 -12.52 -3.12
N LEU A 149 -18.69 -11.47 -2.69
CA LEU A 149 -18.28 -10.64 -1.57
C LEU A 149 -18.53 -11.35 -0.25
N HIS A 150 -17.56 -11.27 0.67
CA HIS A 150 -17.65 -11.82 2.01
C HIS A 150 -17.43 -10.72 3.05
N LYS A 151 -18.29 -10.67 4.07
CA LYS A 151 -18.11 -9.73 5.18
C LYS A 151 -16.77 -9.98 5.89
N GLN A 152 -16.16 -8.90 6.32
CA GLN A 152 -14.99 -9.01 7.20
C GLN A 152 -15.40 -9.69 8.52
N GLN A 153 -14.56 -10.62 9.01
CA GLN A 153 -14.83 -11.38 10.23
C GLN A 153 -13.77 -11.06 11.29
N GLY A 154 -14.17 -10.86 12.53
CA GLY A 154 -13.31 -10.53 13.66
C GLY A 154 -13.45 -9.08 14.12
N GLU A 155 -12.76 -8.73 15.20
CA GLU A 155 -12.75 -7.39 15.77
C GLU A 155 -11.90 -6.43 14.94
N PRO A 156 -12.45 -5.27 14.51
CA PRO A 156 -11.68 -4.29 13.76
C PRO A 156 -10.60 -3.63 14.62
N VAL A 157 -9.37 -3.58 14.10
CA VAL A 157 -8.30 -2.76 14.66
C VAL A 157 -7.98 -1.65 13.69
N VAL A 158 -7.94 -0.40 14.18
CA VAL A 158 -7.69 0.78 13.34
C VAL A 158 -6.25 1.27 13.53
N PHE A 159 -5.52 1.42 12.43
CA PHE A 159 -4.19 2.01 12.41
C PHE A 159 -4.27 3.51 12.14
N GLN A 160 -3.53 4.28 12.92
CA GLN A 160 -3.35 5.68 12.65
C GLN A 160 -2.30 5.87 11.55
N ARG A 161 -2.51 6.90 10.71
CA ARG A 161 -1.51 7.29 9.70
C ARG A 161 -0.27 7.81 10.41
N ARG A 162 0.89 7.18 10.15
CA ARG A 162 2.17 7.60 10.73
C ARG A 162 2.61 8.96 10.15
N LYS A 163 3.22 9.74 11.01
CA LYS A 163 3.83 11.04 10.66
C LYS A 163 5.32 10.86 10.37
N PRO A 164 5.95 11.72 9.55
CA PRO A 164 7.41 11.67 9.32
C PRO A 164 8.23 11.68 10.62
N SER A 165 7.81 12.45 11.63
CA SER A 165 8.48 12.51 12.94
C SER A 165 8.53 11.16 13.70
N GLU A 166 7.68 10.22 13.38
CA GLU A 166 7.68 8.87 13.95
C GLU A 166 8.74 7.95 13.31
N GLY A 167 9.53 8.48 12.36
CA GLY A 167 10.71 7.81 11.80
C GLY A 167 11.99 8.01 12.61
N ASP A 168 11.94 8.78 13.72
CA ASP A 168 13.09 8.97 14.62
C ASP A 168 13.44 7.67 15.33
N ILE A 169 14.69 7.21 15.16
CA ILE A 169 15.22 6.01 15.78
C ILE A 169 15.96 6.27 17.11
N GLY A 170 16.05 7.53 17.54
CA GLY A 170 16.85 7.95 18.68
C GLY A 170 16.41 7.37 20.02
N ASN A 171 15.17 6.91 20.13
CA ASN A 171 14.62 6.32 21.36
C ASN A 171 14.40 4.80 21.26
N LEU A 172 14.89 4.15 20.20
CA LEU A 172 14.79 2.71 20.06
C LEU A 172 15.91 2.01 20.80
N GLU A 173 15.58 0.93 21.51
CA GLU A 173 16.51 0.26 22.43
C GLU A 173 17.05 -1.08 21.90
N SER A 174 16.49 -1.58 20.79
CA SER A 174 16.94 -2.85 20.20
C SER A 174 17.42 -2.68 18.75
N LEU A 175 18.42 -3.48 18.35
CA LEU A 175 18.87 -3.50 16.96
C LEU A 175 17.79 -3.97 16.00
N SER A 176 16.91 -4.87 16.43
CA SER A 176 15.77 -5.33 15.61
C SER A 176 14.80 -4.19 15.32
N ASP A 177 14.47 -3.36 16.31
CA ASP A 177 13.57 -2.24 16.12
C ASP A 177 14.19 -1.17 15.22
N VAL A 178 15.48 -0.84 15.43
CA VAL A 178 16.22 0.08 14.56
C VAL A 178 16.23 -0.42 13.11
N PHE A 179 16.51 -1.71 12.91
CA PHE A 179 16.48 -2.32 11.58
C PHE A 179 15.10 -2.24 10.95
N ASP A 180 14.05 -2.58 11.70
CA ASP A 180 12.66 -2.55 11.24
C ASP A 180 12.22 -1.11 10.86
N TYR A 181 12.61 -0.12 11.65
CA TYR A 181 12.31 1.28 11.36
C TYR A 181 13.01 1.77 10.10
N ILE A 182 14.27 1.41 9.88
CA ILE A 182 14.98 1.79 8.66
C ILE A 182 14.32 1.11 7.45
N ARG A 183 14.16 -0.22 7.46
CA ARG A 183 13.66 -0.95 6.30
C ARG A 183 12.20 -0.66 5.94
N MET A 184 11.31 -0.37 6.94
CA MET A 184 9.90 -0.07 6.68
C MET A 184 9.67 1.30 6.05
N LEU A 185 10.68 2.18 6.08
CA LEU A 185 10.65 3.51 5.47
C LEU A 185 11.55 3.60 4.22
N ASP A 186 12.29 2.52 3.91
CA ASP A 186 13.22 2.46 2.78
C ASP A 186 12.45 2.13 1.49
N ALA A 187 11.79 3.15 0.96
CA ALA A 187 11.13 3.12 -0.34
C ALA A 187 11.12 4.53 -0.93
N ASP A 188 11.18 4.60 -2.26
CA ASP A 188 11.06 5.86 -2.98
C ASP A 188 9.75 6.58 -2.60
N THR A 189 9.81 7.91 -2.43
CA THR A 189 8.69 8.77 -2.01
C THR A 189 8.26 8.67 -0.53
N TYR A 190 8.96 7.90 0.31
CA TYR A 190 8.75 7.87 1.76
C TYR A 190 9.87 8.63 2.49
N PRO A 191 9.53 9.36 3.58
CA PRO A 191 10.56 9.95 4.44
C PRO A 191 11.34 8.81 5.13
N PRO A 192 12.69 8.80 5.03
CA PRO A 192 13.51 7.74 5.63
C PRO A 192 13.48 7.79 7.16
N ALA A 193 13.93 6.71 7.79
CA ALA A 193 14.23 6.73 9.22
C ALA A 193 15.42 7.66 9.49
N PHE A 194 15.40 8.35 10.63
CA PHE A 194 16.40 9.35 10.93
C PHE A 194 16.81 9.36 12.42
N LEU A 195 17.95 9.98 12.68
CA LEU A 195 18.42 10.33 14.01
C LEU A 195 18.79 11.81 14.03
N ASP A 196 18.24 12.53 14.99
CA ASP A 196 18.58 13.91 15.28
C ASP A 196 19.58 14.01 16.44
N LYS A 197 20.72 14.65 16.19
CA LYS A 197 21.74 14.88 17.23
C LYS A 197 22.29 16.30 17.12
N ASN A 198 22.05 17.12 18.12
CA ASN A 198 22.45 18.55 18.12
C ASN A 198 21.91 19.27 16.86
N ASN A 199 22.79 19.83 16.05
CA ASN A 199 22.48 20.47 14.77
C ASN A 199 22.57 19.51 13.56
N LEU A 200 22.70 18.20 13.78
CA LEU A 200 22.74 17.20 12.71
C LEU A 200 21.39 16.51 12.56
N HIS A 201 21.00 16.26 11.31
CA HIS A 201 19.93 15.35 10.91
C HIS A 201 20.57 14.24 10.07
N ILE A 202 20.38 12.99 10.47
CA ILE A 202 21.01 11.83 9.85
C ILE A 202 19.92 10.89 9.38
N GLU A 203 19.76 10.73 8.07
CA GLU A 203 18.82 9.79 7.44
C GLU A 203 19.51 8.47 7.14
N PHE A 204 18.77 7.36 7.30
CA PHE A 204 19.27 6.00 7.08
C PHE A 204 18.46 5.26 6.02
N THR A 205 19.17 4.51 5.16
CA THR A 205 18.60 3.63 4.14
C THR A 205 19.45 2.37 4.02
N ARG A 206 18.94 1.35 3.32
CA ARG A 206 19.65 0.10 2.96
C ARG A 206 20.26 -0.61 4.17
N ALA A 207 19.47 -0.74 5.23
CA ALA A 207 19.93 -1.41 6.44
C ALA A 207 20.14 -2.92 6.24
N SER A 208 21.18 -3.43 6.87
CA SER A 208 21.48 -4.86 6.96
C SER A 208 21.78 -5.23 8.40
N LEU A 209 20.92 -6.03 9.01
CA LEU A 209 21.09 -6.53 10.37
C LEU A 209 22.17 -7.63 10.37
N LYS A 210 23.18 -7.47 11.22
CA LYS A 210 24.28 -8.39 11.46
C LYS A 210 24.28 -8.86 12.90
N ASP A 211 25.14 -9.81 13.22
CA ASP A 211 25.36 -10.20 14.60
C ASP A 211 25.98 -9.02 15.39
N GLY A 212 25.21 -8.52 16.36
CA GLY A 212 25.61 -7.43 17.24
C GLY A 212 25.67 -6.01 16.64
N HIS A 213 25.30 -5.80 15.36
CA HIS A 213 25.29 -4.46 14.75
C HIS A 213 24.42 -4.36 13.50
N ILE A 214 24.18 -3.12 13.03
CA ILE A 214 23.54 -2.81 11.76
C ILE A 214 24.53 -2.06 10.86
N LEU A 215 24.58 -2.46 9.59
CA LEU A 215 25.20 -1.67 8.53
C LEU A 215 24.08 -0.95 7.77
N ALA A 216 24.24 0.35 7.53
CA ALA A 216 23.30 1.14 6.77
C ALA A 216 24.01 2.29 6.05
N ASP A 217 23.42 2.79 4.97
CA ASP A 217 23.85 4.05 4.36
C ASP A 217 23.27 5.23 5.16
N ALA A 218 24.05 6.29 5.26
CA ALA A 218 23.67 7.50 5.96
C ALA A 218 23.82 8.74 5.08
N LYS A 219 22.82 9.63 5.11
CA LYS A 219 22.91 11.01 4.62
C LYS A 219 22.88 11.95 5.80
N ILE A 220 23.86 12.86 5.86
CA ILE A 220 24.04 13.77 7.00
C ILE A 220 23.79 15.20 6.56
N PHE A 221 22.89 15.89 7.25
CA PHE A 221 22.52 17.28 6.99
C PHE A 221 22.76 18.15 8.23
N ILE A 222 23.06 19.44 8.01
CA ILE A 222 23.00 20.46 9.06
C ILE A 222 21.58 20.96 9.14
N LYS A 223 21.01 20.96 10.33
CA LYS A 223 19.70 21.61 10.59
C LYS A 223 19.84 23.13 10.48
N HIS A 224 18.94 23.74 9.78
CA HIS A 224 18.86 25.20 9.64
C HIS A 224 17.81 25.80 10.55
#